data_f53d116b9616d4e65dd4732a9cd13b9d
#
_entry.id   f53d116b9616d4e65dd4732a9cd13b9d
#
_cell.length_a   1.000
_cell.length_b   1.000
_cell.length_c   1.000
_cell.angle_alpha   90.00
_cell.angle_beta   90.00
_cell.angle_gamma   90.00
#
_symmetry.space_group_name_H-M   'P 1'
#
loop_
_entity.id
_entity.type
_entity.pdbx_description
1 polymer ?
#
loop_
_entity_poly.entity_id
_entity_poly.type
_entity_poly.pdbx_seq_one_letter_code
_entity_poly.pdbx_strand_id
1 'polypeptide(L)'
;MTQAQLAQGTSPLLAVRDVSVVFGDIVALNGVTFDMHKGQILGLIGPNGAGKTTLFNCLSRLYQPSSGDILMEGVSILSRAPHRIAEIGIGRTFQNVALFPNLSVMDNVRVGTHARTSSDIISDSLRLAWIRRSETSVNK
;
A
#
# COMPACT_ATOMS: atom_id res chain seq x y z
N MET A 1 -9.26 32.09 -6.02
CA MET A 1 -9.13 30.95 -6.97
C MET A 1 -9.71 29.74 -6.27
N THR A 2 -10.83 29.24 -6.74
CA THR A 2 -11.58 28.13 -6.13
C THR A 2 -10.89 26.81 -6.47
N GLN A 3 -10.81 25.87 -5.52
CA GLN A 3 -10.17 24.54 -5.70
C GLN A 3 -10.67 23.75 -6.93
N ALA A 4 -11.86 24.08 -7.45
CA ALA A 4 -12.43 23.50 -8.67
C ALA A 4 -11.67 23.87 -9.95
N GLN A 5 -10.87 24.94 -9.97
CA GLN A 5 -10.11 25.38 -11.16
C GLN A 5 -8.74 24.73 -11.34
N LEU A 6 -8.21 24.08 -10.30
CA LEU A 6 -6.92 23.35 -10.37
C LEU A 6 -7.05 21.93 -10.91
N ALA A 7 -8.28 21.41 -11.03
CA ALA A 7 -8.54 20.02 -11.46
C ALA A 7 -8.69 19.85 -12.98
N GLN A 8 -8.59 20.91 -13.76
CA GLN A 8 -8.79 20.84 -15.21
C GLN A 8 -7.46 20.54 -15.91
N GLY A 9 -7.17 19.26 -16.19
CA GLY A 9 -6.14 18.85 -17.14
C GLY A 9 -5.15 17.80 -16.72
N THR A 10 -5.12 17.38 -15.47
CA THR A 10 -4.21 16.29 -15.03
C THR A 10 -5.01 15.05 -14.62
N SER A 11 -4.64 13.90 -15.18
CA SER A 11 -5.21 12.61 -14.77
C SER A 11 -5.07 12.43 -13.26
N PRO A 12 -6.09 11.90 -12.56
CA PRO A 12 -6.01 11.68 -11.13
C PRO A 12 -4.89 10.67 -10.79
N LEU A 13 -4.20 10.91 -9.68
CA LEU A 13 -3.23 9.95 -9.14
C LEU A 13 -3.94 8.68 -8.69
N LEU A 14 -5.05 8.83 -7.97
CA LEU A 14 -5.91 7.74 -7.53
C LEU A 14 -7.35 8.04 -7.97
N ALA A 15 -7.99 7.08 -8.59
CA ALA A 15 -9.40 7.16 -8.97
C ALA A 15 -10.16 5.95 -8.40
N VAL A 16 -11.23 6.21 -7.66
CA VAL A 16 -12.17 5.20 -7.18
C VAL A 16 -13.44 5.33 -8.01
N ARG A 17 -13.90 4.23 -8.60
CA ARG A 17 -15.00 4.21 -9.57
C ARG A 17 -16.06 3.20 -9.15
N ASP A 18 -17.17 3.71 -8.71
CA ASP A 18 -18.40 2.94 -8.38
C ASP A 18 -18.13 1.72 -7.47
N VAL A 19 -17.24 1.91 -6.49
CA VAL A 19 -16.80 0.83 -5.61
C VAL A 19 -17.88 0.48 -4.62
N SER A 20 -18.33 -0.78 -4.65
CA SER A 20 -19.27 -1.37 -3.70
C SER A 20 -18.65 -2.58 -3.01
N VAL A 21 -18.99 -2.75 -1.73
CA VAL A 21 -18.55 -3.90 -0.91
C VAL A 21 -19.73 -4.42 -0.13
N VAL A 22 -20.00 -5.72 -0.28
CA VAL A 22 -21.07 -6.43 0.40
C VAL A 22 -20.49 -7.60 1.18
N PHE A 23 -20.86 -7.74 2.43
CA PHE A 23 -20.53 -8.86 3.31
C PHE A 23 -21.81 -9.60 3.71
N GLY A 24 -22.12 -10.71 3.05
CA GLY A 24 -23.41 -11.36 3.22
C GLY A 24 -24.54 -10.39 2.84
N ASP A 25 -25.43 -10.09 3.80
CA ASP A 25 -26.53 -9.15 3.61
C ASP A 25 -26.19 -7.70 3.95
N ILE A 26 -24.97 -7.42 4.38
CA ILE A 26 -24.53 -6.08 4.80
C ILE A 26 -23.83 -5.37 3.66
N VAL A 27 -24.41 -4.25 3.21
CA VAL A 27 -23.77 -3.34 2.26
C VAL A 27 -22.85 -2.38 3.04
N ALA A 28 -21.54 -2.60 2.96
CA ALA A 28 -20.54 -1.79 3.65
C ALA A 28 -20.10 -0.54 2.86
N LEU A 29 -20.09 -0.64 1.53
CA LEU A 29 -19.91 0.48 0.59
C LEU A 29 -20.89 0.32 -0.55
N ASN A 30 -21.41 1.43 -1.04
CA ASN A 30 -22.37 1.46 -2.14
C ASN A 30 -22.01 2.57 -3.13
N GLY A 31 -21.44 2.21 -4.28
CA GLY A 31 -21.17 3.10 -5.40
C GLY A 31 -20.20 4.24 -5.11
N VAL A 32 -19.18 4.03 -4.27
CA VAL A 32 -18.24 5.09 -3.87
C VAL A 32 -17.39 5.50 -5.07
N THR A 33 -17.41 6.82 -5.37
CA THR A 33 -16.65 7.39 -6.48
C THR A 33 -15.98 8.69 -6.04
N PHE A 34 -14.67 8.82 -6.27
CA PHE A 34 -13.90 10.05 -6.07
C PHE A 34 -12.56 10.00 -6.79
N ASP A 35 -11.95 11.17 -6.95
CA ASP A 35 -10.63 11.37 -7.50
C ASP A 35 -9.71 12.01 -6.46
N MET A 36 -8.43 11.62 -6.47
CA MET A 36 -7.37 12.26 -5.71
C MET A 36 -6.21 12.59 -6.64
N HIS A 37 -5.79 13.85 -6.62
CA HIS A 37 -4.70 14.34 -7.44
C HIS A 37 -3.37 14.36 -6.68
N LYS A 38 -2.27 14.39 -7.42
CA LYS A 38 -0.92 14.48 -6.84
C LYS A 38 -0.78 15.72 -5.96
N GLY A 39 -0.23 15.53 -4.74
CA GLY A 39 -0.06 16.61 -3.77
C GLY A 39 -1.34 16.99 -2.99
N GLN A 40 -2.46 16.32 -3.25
CA GLN A 40 -3.72 16.55 -2.54
C GLN A 40 -3.77 15.76 -1.23
N ILE A 41 -4.38 16.37 -0.20
CA ILE A 41 -4.80 15.69 1.02
C ILE A 41 -6.33 15.57 0.97
N LEU A 42 -6.81 14.33 1.01
CA LEU A 42 -8.25 14.02 0.99
C LEU A 42 -8.68 13.49 2.35
N GLY A 43 -9.63 14.18 3.00
CA GLY A 43 -10.21 13.75 4.26
C GLY A 43 -11.46 12.89 4.05
N LEU A 44 -11.51 11.73 4.72
CA LEU A 44 -12.69 10.85 4.74
C LEU A 44 -13.39 10.99 6.10
N ILE A 45 -14.57 11.61 6.12
CA ILE A 45 -15.32 11.93 7.33
C ILE A 45 -16.63 11.11 7.35
N GLY A 46 -17.03 10.69 8.54
CA GLY A 46 -18.30 9.97 8.73
C GLY A 46 -18.35 9.27 10.09
N PRO A 47 -19.54 8.83 10.53
CA PRO A 47 -19.73 8.13 11.80
C PRO A 47 -19.04 6.75 11.81
N ASN A 48 -19.02 6.11 12.98
CA ASN A 48 -18.58 4.71 13.08
C ASN A 48 -19.53 3.82 12.28
N GLY A 49 -18.99 2.85 11.55
CA GLY A 49 -19.78 2.00 10.65
C GLY A 49 -20.05 2.58 9.26
N ALA A 50 -19.65 3.82 8.95
CA ALA A 50 -19.85 4.44 7.62
C ALA A 50 -18.95 3.87 6.49
N GLY A 51 -18.30 2.71 6.69
CA GLY A 51 -17.50 2.07 5.66
C GLY A 51 -16.07 2.63 5.47
N LYS A 52 -15.62 3.62 6.27
CA LYS A 52 -14.29 4.23 6.12
C LYS A 52 -13.17 3.20 6.12
N THR A 53 -13.16 2.32 7.12
CA THR A 53 -12.16 1.24 7.23
C THR A 53 -12.26 0.25 6.07
N THR A 54 -13.48 -0.05 5.61
CA THR A 54 -13.72 -0.92 4.45
C THR A 54 -13.09 -0.32 3.19
N LEU A 55 -13.26 0.97 2.95
CA LEU A 55 -12.64 1.66 1.82
C LEU A 55 -11.11 1.60 1.91
N PHE A 56 -10.52 1.90 3.08
CA PHE A 56 -9.07 1.77 3.26
C PHE A 56 -8.57 0.33 3.09
N ASN A 57 -9.36 -0.67 3.47
CA ASN A 57 -9.03 -2.07 3.24
C ASN A 57 -9.05 -2.41 1.73
N CYS A 58 -9.97 -1.83 0.95
CA CYS A 58 -9.98 -2.00 -0.50
C CYS A 58 -8.77 -1.31 -1.15
N LEU A 59 -8.44 -0.09 -0.75
CA LEU A 59 -7.25 0.64 -1.23
C LEU A 59 -5.94 -0.11 -0.93
N SER A 60 -5.88 -0.78 0.21
CA SER A 60 -4.72 -1.61 0.61
C SER A 60 -4.79 -3.04 0.07
N ARG A 61 -5.80 -3.38 -0.76
CA ARG A 61 -6.03 -4.73 -1.29
C ARG A 61 -6.21 -5.82 -0.23
N LEU A 62 -6.51 -5.45 1.02
CA LEU A 62 -6.93 -6.40 2.06
C LEU A 62 -8.32 -6.95 1.80
N TYR A 63 -9.20 -6.13 1.18
CA TYR A 63 -10.51 -6.55 0.68
C TYR A 63 -10.59 -6.33 -0.82
N GLN A 64 -11.33 -7.22 -1.50
CA GLN A 64 -11.70 -7.03 -2.89
C GLN A 64 -13.10 -6.43 -2.94
N PRO A 65 -13.32 -5.34 -3.68
CA PRO A 65 -14.66 -4.83 -3.93
C PRO A 65 -15.55 -5.88 -4.59
N SER A 66 -16.84 -5.84 -4.28
CA SER A 66 -17.87 -6.65 -4.95
C SER A 66 -18.15 -6.16 -6.37
N SER A 67 -18.01 -4.82 -6.58
CA SER A 67 -18.09 -4.17 -7.90
C SER A 67 -17.31 -2.87 -7.90
N GLY A 68 -17.12 -2.30 -9.10
CA GLY A 68 -16.35 -1.08 -9.31
C GLY A 68 -14.87 -1.34 -9.50
N ASP A 69 -14.08 -0.26 -9.59
CA ASP A 69 -12.64 -0.34 -9.79
C ASP A 69 -11.89 0.74 -9.01
N ILE A 70 -10.63 0.47 -8.73
CA ILE A 70 -9.69 1.40 -8.11
C ILE A 70 -8.46 1.50 -9.02
N LEU A 71 -8.19 2.71 -9.49
CA LEU A 71 -7.11 2.94 -10.44
C LEU A 71 -6.02 3.82 -9.79
N MET A 72 -4.79 3.40 -9.94
CA MET A 72 -3.60 4.20 -9.62
C MET A 72 -2.92 4.60 -10.91
N GLU A 73 -2.84 5.91 -11.18
CA GLU A 73 -2.32 6.46 -12.44
C GLU A 73 -2.98 5.82 -13.69
N GLY A 74 -4.31 5.59 -13.62
CA GLY A 74 -5.09 5.00 -14.70
C GLY A 74 -5.03 3.47 -14.81
N VAL A 75 -4.24 2.79 -13.96
CA VAL A 75 -4.09 1.33 -13.98
C VAL A 75 -4.83 0.71 -12.80
N SER A 76 -5.69 -0.27 -13.05
CA SER A 76 -6.42 -0.97 -11.99
C SER A 76 -5.47 -1.67 -11.03
N ILE A 77 -5.67 -1.42 -9.73
CA ILE A 77 -4.93 -2.10 -8.67
C ILE A 77 -5.55 -3.44 -8.28
N LEU A 78 -6.78 -3.72 -8.73
CA LEU A 78 -7.54 -4.89 -8.30
C LEU A 78 -6.94 -6.22 -8.82
N SER A 79 -6.19 -6.17 -9.91
CA SER A 79 -5.46 -7.32 -10.47
C SER A 79 -4.14 -7.61 -9.74
N ARG A 80 -3.66 -6.69 -8.88
CA ARG A 80 -2.38 -6.85 -8.19
C ARG A 80 -2.54 -7.64 -6.89
N ALA A 81 -1.52 -8.41 -6.54
CA ALA A 81 -1.47 -9.09 -5.25
C ALA A 81 -1.32 -8.07 -4.09
N PRO A 82 -1.93 -8.31 -2.92
CA PRO A 82 -1.90 -7.37 -1.78
C PRO A 82 -0.48 -6.95 -1.34
N HIS A 83 0.47 -7.86 -1.33
CA HIS A 83 1.85 -7.58 -0.93
C HIS A 83 2.60 -6.68 -1.93
N ARG A 84 2.11 -6.54 -3.17
CA ARG A 84 2.72 -5.69 -4.20
C ARG A 84 2.14 -4.27 -4.26
N ILE A 85 1.19 -3.94 -3.39
CA ILE A 85 0.55 -2.61 -3.38
C ILE A 85 1.54 -1.51 -2.97
N ALA A 86 2.49 -1.83 -2.08
CA ALA A 86 3.55 -0.90 -1.69
C ALA A 86 4.50 -0.54 -2.85
N GLU A 87 4.69 -1.44 -3.82
CA GLU A 87 5.55 -1.21 -5.00
C GLU A 87 5.00 -0.09 -5.89
N ILE A 88 3.68 0.10 -5.92
CA ILE A 88 3.02 1.16 -6.72
C ILE A 88 2.82 2.46 -5.92
N GLY A 89 3.44 2.57 -4.73
CA GLY A 89 3.44 3.78 -3.93
C GLY A 89 2.26 3.94 -2.97
N ILE A 90 1.40 2.93 -2.80
CA ILE A 90 0.33 2.95 -1.81
C ILE A 90 0.85 2.39 -0.49
N GLY A 91 1.11 3.27 0.48
CA GLY A 91 1.47 2.91 1.84
C GLY A 91 0.29 3.13 2.81
N ARG A 92 0.25 2.35 3.88
CA ARG A 92 -0.75 2.49 4.95
C ARG A 92 -0.10 2.45 6.31
N THR A 93 -0.48 3.38 7.18
CA THR A 93 -0.21 3.29 8.62
C THR A 93 -1.32 2.49 9.29
N PHE A 94 -0.97 1.48 10.06
CA PHE A 94 -1.91 0.68 10.82
C PHE A 94 -1.98 1.17 12.26
N GLN A 95 -3.16 1.10 12.89
CA GLN A 95 -3.34 1.46 14.31
C GLN A 95 -2.56 0.52 15.24
N ASN A 96 -2.50 -0.75 14.89
CA ASN A 96 -1.71 -1.74 15.63
C ASN A 96 -0.37 -1.90 14.91
N VAL A 97 0.69 -1.43 15.53
CA VAL A 97 2.05 -1.59 15.03
C VAL A 97 2.47 -3.03 15.33
N ALA A 98 2.38 -3.90 14.34
CA ALA A 98 2.91 -5.25 14.42
C ALA A 98 4.44 -5.20 14.25
N LEU A 99 5.17 -4.95 15.32
CA LEU A 99 6.61 -5.12 15.36
C LEU A 99 6.95 -6.59 15.62
N PHE A 100 8.07 -7.03 15.10
CA PHE A 100 8.65 -8.33 15.42
C PHE A 100 9.42 -8.20 16.75
N PRO A 101 8.89 -8.71 17.88
CA PRO A 101 9.46 -8.43 19.20
C PRO A 101 10.84 -9.07 19.40
N ASN A 102 11.17 -10.08 18.60
CA ASN A 102 12.46 -10.80 18.66
C ASN A 102 13.52 -10.18 17.73
N LEU A 103 13.18 -9.14 16.98
CA LEU A 103 14.11 -8.45 16.10
C LEU A 103 14.57 -7.13 16.72
N SER A 104 15.79 -6.70 16.39
CA SER A 104 16.27 -5.37 16.75
C SER A 104 15.44 -4.29 16.07
N VAL A 105 15.51 -3.06 16.57
CA VAL A 105 14.86 -1.89 15.94
C VAL A 105 15.33 -1.73 14.49
N MET A 106 16.62 -1.91 14.24
CA MET A 106 17.20 -1.81 12.90
C MET A 106 16.64 -2.88 11.95
N ASP A 107 16.46 -4.12 12.44
CA ASP A 107 15.93 -5.20 11.61
C ASP A 107 14.44 -5.00 11.32
N ASN A 108 13.67 -4.49 12.29
CA ASN A 108 12.28 -4.09 12.06
C ASN A 108 12.17 -3.02 10.95
N VAL A 109 13.06 -2.02 10.94
CA VAL A 109 13.13 -1.01 9.89
C VAL A 109 13.51 -1.66 8.54
N ARG A 110 14.48 -2.57 8.53
CA ARG A 110 14.91 -3.28 7.31
C ARG A 110 13.78 -4.11 6.70
N VAL A 111 12.98 -4.79 7.51
CA VAL A 111 11.78 -5.50 7.03
C VAL A 111 10.85 -4.57 6.28
N GLY A 112 10.63 -3.33 6.78
CA GLY A 112 9.80 -2.33 6.11
C GLY A 112 10.37 -1.84 4.77
N THR A 113 11.68 -1.93 4.55
CA THR A 113 12.30 -1.52 3.28
C THR A 113 12.36 -2.64 2.24
N HIS A 114 12.05 -3.87 2.60
CA HIS A 114 12.17 -5.05 1.74
C HIS A 114 11.41 -4.92 0.41
N ALA A 115 10.22 -4.32 0.43
CA ALA A 115 9.41 -4.10 -0.77
C ALA A 115 10.04 -3.10 -1.78
N ARG A 116 11.00 -2.28 -1.32
CA ARG A 116 11.70 -1.28 -2.14
C ARG A 116 13.09 -1.72 -2.57
N THR A 117 13.63 -2.71 -1.88
CA THR A 117 14.97 -3.23 -2.18
C THR A 117 14.78 -4.48 -3.01
N SER A 118 15.08 -4.39 -4.31
CA SER A 118 15.27 -5.55 -5.17
C SER A 118 16.56 -6.25 -4.72
N SER A 119 16.47 -7.02 -3.64
CA SER A 119 17.55 -7.92 -3.26
C SER A 119 17.44 -9.13 -4.18
N ASP A 120 18.24 -9.14 -5.23
CA ASP A 120 18.49 -10.36 -5.97
C ASP A 120 19.08 -11.38 -4.98
N ILE A 121 18.37 -12.51 -4.81
CA ILE A 121 18.82 -13.64 -3.97
C ILE A 121 20.28 -14.01 -4.28
N ILE A 122 20.71 -13.78 -5.52
CA ILE A 122 22.08 -13.97 -6.00
C ILE A 122 23.07 -13.01 -5.36
N SER A 123 22.72 -11.73 -5.17
CA SER A 123 23.62 -10.73 -4.55
C SER A 123 23.78 -10.95 -3.05
N ASP A 124 22.74 -11.42 -2.37
CA ASP A 124 22.80 -11.77 -0.94
C ASP A 124 23.61 -13.04 -0.72
N SER A 125 23.50 -14.03 -1.61
CA SER A 125 24.33 -15.24 -1.58
C SER A 125 25.82 -14.94 -1.81
N LEU A 126 26.14 -13.99 -2.69
CA LEU A 126 27.52 -13.53 -2.93
C LEU A 126 28.09 -12.72 -1.77
N ARG A 127 27.28 -11.92 -1.06
CA ARG A 127 27.69 -11.20 0.16
C ARG A 127 28.01 -12.14 1.31
N LEU A 128 27.23 -13.20 1.52
CA LEU A 128 27.51 -14.24 2.50
C LEU A 128 28.82 -14.98 2.19
N ALA A 129 29.12 -15.24 0.93
CA ALA A 129 30.41 -15.85 0.52
C ALA A 129 31.61 -14.92 0.77
N TRP A 130 31.45 -13.60 0.60
CA TRP A 130 32.48 -12.61 0.88
C TRP A 130 32.75 -12.46 2.39
N ILE A 131 31.71 -12.41 3.22
CA ILE A 131 31.82 -12.28 4.69
C ILE A 131 32.54 -13.52 5.27
N ARG A 132 32.20 -14.72 4.82
CA ARG A 132 32.91 -15.95 5.23
C ARG A 132 34.41 -15.96 4.85
N ARG A 133 34.80 -15.27 3.78
CA ARG A 133 36.20 -15.18 3.37
C ARG A 133 37.00 -14.17 4.20
N SER A 134 36.34 -13.12 4.73
CA SER A 134 37.03 -12.13 5.58
C SER A 134 37.23 -12.62 7.01
N GLU A 135 36.38 -13.49 7.53
CA GLU A 135 36.55 -14.06 8.89
C GLU A 135 37.69 -15.10 8.98
N THR A 136 38.03 -15.76 7.85
CA THR A 136 39.13 -16.75 7.83
C THR A 136 40.52 -16.10 7.79
N SER A 137 40.62 -14.80 7.55
CA SER A 137 41.91 -14.08 7.48
C SER A 137 42.31 -13.36 8.78
N VAL A 138 41.48 -13.37 9.81
CA VAL A 138 41.74 -12.70 11.10
C VAL A 138 42.26 -13.68 12.18
N ASN A 139 42.25 -14.97 11.93
CA ASN A 139 42.72 -16.01 12.85
C ASN A 139 44.07 -16.62 12.40
N LYS A 140 45.07 -15.75 12.13
CA LYS A 140 46.50 -16.14 12.10
C LYS A 140 47.34 -15.13 12.82
#